data_bf4e8b4a27b5755efa39470abef4536c
#
_entry.id   bf4e8b4a27b5755efa39470abef4536c
#
_cell.length_a   1.000
_cell.length_b   1.000
_cell.length_c   1.000
_cell.angle_alpha   90.00
_cell.angle_beta   90.00
_cell.angle_gamma   90.00
#
_symmetry.space_group_name_H-M   'P 1'
#
loop_
_entity.id
_entity.type
_entity.pdbx_description
1 polymer ?
#
loop_
_entity_poly.entity_id
_entity_poly.type
_entity_poly.pdbx_seq_one_letter_code
_entity_poly.pdbx_strand_id
1 'polypeptide(L)'
;MFSRRQALKTVSAGFGYLAFADLLHKSMAAELPKASPLAPKPPHFPAKAKRIIFLCMQGGPSHVDSFDYKPQLQADHGKQGRYGGSLMQSPWKFRQRGESGLWISDLFPEVASMADDLTLIRSMQCDQPVHPGAMTQMHTGTAQFIRPSLGAWTLYGLGTENASLPGFISLSPPSGSANNYGTAFLPAIYGGAKVGRGGRSSRVARLGSGESVPDIKPSSDKQKQRAQLDYIQKLNRNVLAKEDYQPAVEGIIESYELAFRMQDVMPEMMDISKETPAILAMYGADTGPSQTFGQQCLLARRFAEAGVRFIEVTHGNWDQHTNLTVDHKARAEGCDKPIAGLLQDLKQRDMLKDTLVIWGGEFGRTPAAQGADGRNHNNKGYTTWMAGGGVKGGFSYGETDEHGYEATETPCHIHDWHATILHLLGLNHKELTYQYAGRDFRLTDVHGIVAQDIIA
;
A
#
# COMPACT_ATOMS: atom_id res chain seq x y z
N MET A 1 53.01 -13.56 -43.93
CA MET A 1 53.50 -13.63 -42.52
C MET A 1 53.49 -12.24 -41.95
N PHE A 2 52.68 -12.00 -40.95
CA PHE A 2 52.68 -10.72 -40.24
C PHE A 2 53.92 -10.60 -39.36
N SER A 3 54.65 -9.48 -39.47
CA SER A 3 55.85 -9.26 -38.67
C SER A 3 55.46 -8.98 -37.20
N ARG A 4 56.30 -9.37 -36.23
CA ARG A 4 56.10 -9.08 -34.79
C ARG A 4 55.82 -7.59 -34.52
N ARG A 5 56.36 -6.70 -35.35
CA ARG A 5 56.14 -5.27 -35.27
C ARG A 5 54.73 -4.84 -35.70
N GLN A 6 54.15 -5.53 -36.67
CA GLN A 6 52.75 -5.30 -37.08
C GLN A 6 51.77 -5.83 -36.05
N ALA A 7 52.02 -7.02 -35.48
CA ALA A 7 51.21 -7.56 -34.38
C ALA A 7 51.19 -6.64 -33.15
N LEU A 8 52.33 -6.09 -32.75
CA LEU A 8 52.42 -5.14 -31.64
C LEU A 8 51.72 -3.80 -31.93
N LYS A 9 51.75 -3.29 -33.15
CA LYS A 9 50.98 -2.09 -33.54
C LYS A 9 49.48 -2.35 -33.56
N THR A 10 49.01 -3.51 -33.95
CA THR A 10 47.59 -3.85 -33.98
C THR A 10 47.04 -4.05 -32.57
N VAL A 11 47.82 -4.66 -31.67
CA VAL A 11 47.46 -4.86 -30.27
C VAL A 11 47.47 -3.49 -29.51
N SER A 12 48.49 -2.63 -29.72
CA SER A 12 48.55 -1.32 -29.07
C SER A 12 47.43 -0.37 -29.56
N ALA A 13 47.02 -0.42 -30.83
CA ALA A 13 45.92 0.33 -31.37
C ALA A 13 44.55 -0.19 -30.81
N GLY A 14 44.40 -1.51 -30.61
CA GLY A 14 43.23 -2.13 -30.04
C GLY A 14 43.03 -1.73 -28.56
N PHE A 15 44.07 -1.76 -27.74
CA PHE A 15 43.99 -1.34 -26.34
C PHE A 15 43.75 0.17 -26.20
N GLY A 16 44.38 1.01 -27.05
CA GLY A 16 44.11 2.43 -27.11
C GLY A 16 42.66 2.75 -27.49
N TYR A 17 42.11 2.03 -28.42
CA TYR A 17 40.73 2.17 -28.84
C TYR A 17 39.72 1.74 -27.72
N LEU A 18 39.99 0.63 -27.05
CA LEU A 18 39.15 0.18 -25.90
C LEU A 18 39.23 1.17 -24.75
N ALA A 19 40.41 1.67 -24.41
CA ALA A 19 40.58 2.71 -23.38
C ALA A 19 39.90 4.03 -23.77
N PHE A 20 39.96 4.43 -25.02
CA PHE A 20 39.30 5.61 -25.55
C PHE A 20 37.77 5.42 -25.64
N ALA A 21 37.27 4.24 -26.01
CA ALA A 21 35.86 3.90 -26.01
C ALA A 21 35.29 3.88 -24.58
N ASP A 22 36.04 3.37 -23.58
CA ASP A 22 35.64 3.41 -22.16
C ASP A 22 35.61 4.85 -21.60
N LEU A 23 36.60 5.68 -21.96
CA LEU A 23 36.63 7.11 -21.62
C LEU A 23 35.51 7.90 -22.29
N LEU A 24 35.21 7.62 -23.59
CA LEU A 24 34.07 8.22 -24.27
C LEU A 24 32.75 7.75 -23.65
N HIS A 25 32.63 6.49 -23.31
CA HIS A 25 31.42 5.96 -22.66
C HIS A 25 31.22 6.58 -21.27
N LYS A 26 32.27 6.75 -20.50
CA LYS A 26 32.24 7.45 -19.19
C LYS A 26 31.94 8.94 -19.33
N SER A 27 32.50 9.62 -20.35
CA SER A 27 32.21 11.05 -20.57
C SER A 27 30.77 11.27 -21.08
N MET A 28 30.29 10.43 -21.99
CA MET A 28 28.92 10.49 -22.47
C MET A 28 27.90 10.09 -21.38
N ALA A 29 28.23 9.13 -20.52
CA ALA A 29 27.42 8.79 -19.36
C ALA A 29 27.38 9.90 -18.30
N ALA A 30 28.42 10.74 -18.21
CA ALA A 30 28.46 11.89 -17.31
C ALA A 30 27.69 13.09 -17.86
N GLU A 31 27.46 13.19 -19.17
CA GLU A 31 26.72 14.27 -19.83
C GLU A 31 25.21 14.00 -20.01
N LEU A 32 24.78 12.75 -19.88
CA LEU A 32 23.34 12.46 -19.84
C LEU A 32 22.79 12.97 -18.51
N PRO A 33 21.70 13.81 -18.52
CA PRO A 33 21.02 14.15 -17.28
C PRO A 33 20.65 12.85 -16.57
N LYS A 34 21.18 12.65 -15.37
CA LYS A 34 20.80 11.46 -14.57
C LYS A 34 19.28 11.46 -14.44
N ALA A 35 18.66 10.38 -14.88
CA ALA A 35 17.21 10.24 -14.77
C ALA A 35 16.79 10.41 -13.30
N SER A 36 15.71 11.15 -13.04
CA SER A 36 15.16 11.28 -11.68
C SER A 36 15.05 9.89 -11.02
N PRO A 37 15.40 9.74 -9.75
CA PRO A 37 15.19 8.48 -9.01
C PRO A 37 13.77 7.95 -9.08
N LEU A 38 12.78 8.86 -9.28
CA LEU A 38 11.37 8.55 -9.47
C LEU A 38 10.97 8.30 -10.93
N ALA A 39 11.88 8.41 -11.90
CA ALA A 39 11.55 8.08 -13.28
C ALA A 39 10.96 6.67 -13.37
N PRO A 40 9.97 6.43 -14.25
CA PRO A 40 9.42 5.09 -14.46
C PRO A 40 10.52 4.09 -14.78
N LYS A 41 10.50 2.95 -14.10
CA LYS A 41 11.44 1.85 -14.29
C LYS A 41 10.72 0.64 -14.88
N PRO A 42 11.35 -0.11 -15.79
CA PRO A 42 10.76 -1.34 -16.27
C PRO A 42 10.63 -2.34 -15.12
N PRO A 43 9.52 -3.08 -15.01
CA PRO A 43 9.40 -4.18 -14.09
C PRO A 43 10.32 -5.34 -14.50
N HIS A 44 10.56 -6.29 -13.59
CA HIS A 44 11.38 -7.48 -13.84
C HIS A 44 10.71 -8.43 -14.86
N PHE A 45 9.38 -8.42 -14.90
CA PHE A 45 8.55 -9.19 -15.83
C PHE A 45 7.21 -8.46 -16.06
N PRO A 46 6.38 -8.87 -17.05
CA PRO A 46 5.13 -8.17 -17.33
C PRO A 46 4.23 -8.04 -16.11
N ALA A 47 3.94 -6.79 -15.72
CA ALA A 47 3.10 -6.48 -14.59
C ALA A 47 1.62 -6.72 -14.91
N LYS A 48 0.86 -7.24 -13.94
CA LYS A 48 -0.60 -7.32 -13.97
C LYS A 48 -1.23 -6.03 -13.41
N ALA A 49 -0.65 -5.49 -12.34
CA ALA A 49 -1.05 -4.24 -11.71
C ALA A 49 -0.04 -3.13 -12.01
N LYS A 50 -0.53 -1.93 -12.28
CA LYS A 50 0.29 -0.71 -12.40
C LYS A 50 0.38 0.05 -11.10
N ARG A 51 -0.67 -0.05 -10.27
CA ARG A 51 -0.81 0.74 -9.02
C ARG A 51 -1.58 -0.02 -7.95
N ILE A 52 -1.45 0.46 -6.73
CA ILE A 52 -2.11 -0.11 -5.55
C ILE A 52 -2.96 0.95 -4.86
N ILE A 53 -4.17 0.55 -4.45
CA ILE A 53 -4.97 1.25 -3.43
C ILE A 53 -5.10 0.30 -2.25
N PHE A 54 -4.47 0.63 -1.13
CA PHE A 54 -4.52 -0.17 0.09
C PHE A 54 -5.49 0.45 1.10
N LEU A 55 -6.60 -0.22 1.33
CA LEU A 55 -7.62 0.12 2.32
C LEU A 55 -7.21 -0.53 3.65
N CYS A 56 -6.44 0.22 4.45
CA CYS A 56 -5.88 -0.25 5.72
C CYS A 56 -6.91 -0.12 6.84
N MET A 57 -7.45 -1.25 7.28
CA MET A 57 -8.45 -1.36 8.37
C MET A 57 -7.76 -1.51 9.73
N GLN A 58 -7.24 -0.40 10.25
CA GLN A 58 -6.46 -0.40 11.48
C GLN A 58 -7.28 -0.82 12.70
N GLY A 59 -6.76 -1.79 13.43
CA GLY A 59 -7.36 -2.31 14.65
C GLY A 59 -7.83 -3.77 14.53
N GLY A 60 -7.66 -4.40 13.38
CA GLY A 60 -7.92 -5.84 13.20
C GLY A 60 -9.40 -6.18 13.10
N PRO A 61 -10.03 -5.99 11.92
CA PRO A 61 -11.42 -6.43 11.69
C PRO A 61 -11.61 -7.91 11.96
N SER A 62 -12.75 -8.25 12.54
CA SER A 62 -13.08 -9.65 12.84
C SER A 62 -13.41 -10.43 11.56
N HIS A 63 -12.55 -11.36 11.17
CA HIS A 63 -12.74 -12.21 10.01
C HIS A 63 -13.97 -13.11 10.15
N VAL A 64 -14.20 -13.69 11.34
CA VAL A 64 -15.35 -14.56 11.62
C VAL A 64 -16.69 -13.82 11.66
N ASP A 65 -16.66 -12.48 11.64
CA ASP A 65 -17.85 -11.63 11.58
C ASP A 65 -18.02 -10.96 10.22
N SER A 66 -17.03 -11.09 9.29
CA SER A 66 -17.03 -10.37 8.01
C SER A 66 -16.92 -11.27 6.77
N PHE A 67 -15.79 -11.95 6.56
CA PHE A 67 -15.50 -12.66 5.30
C PHE A 67 -15.08 -14.13 5.49
N ASP A 68 -15.07 -14.66 6.71
CA ASP A 68 -14.72 -16.05 7.00
C ASP A 68 -15.88 -16.75 7.73
N TYR A 69 -16.83 -17.28 6.95
CA TYR A 69 -18.02 -17.96 7.47
C TYR A 69 -17.65 -19.26 8.19
N LYS A 70 -18.07 -19.39 9.45
CA LYS A 70 -17.81 -20.57 10.31
C LYS A 70 -19.12 -21.17 10.86
N PRO A 71 -19.75 -22.12 10.12
CA PRO A 71 -20.98 -22.75 10.58
C PRO A 71 -20.79 -23.50 11.89
N GLN A 72 -19.59 -24.10 12.14
CA GLN A 72 -19.30 -24.80 13.38
C GLN A 72 -19.22 -23.83 14.56
N LEU A 73 -18.70 -22.61 14.36
CA LEU A 73 -18.68 -21.58 15.40
C LEU A 73 -20.12 -21.19 15.82
N GLN A 74 -21.06 -21.19 14.89
CA GLN A 74 -22.48 -20.95 15.21
C GLN A 74 -23.07 -22.13 16.01
N ALA A 75 -22.80 -23.37 15.60
CA ALA A 75 -23.30 -24.58 16.27
C ALA A 75 -22.71 -24.76 17.68
N ASP A 76 -21.51 -24.28 17.91
CA ASP A 76 -20.77 -24.41 19.17
C ASP A 76 -20.86 -23.13 20.03
N HIS A 77 -21.72 -22.19 19.70
CA HIS A 77 -21.91 -20.98 20.49
C HIS A 77 -22.15 -21.29 21.97
N GLY A 78 -21.40 -20.61 22.85
CA GLY A 78 -21.46 -20.81 24.29
C GLY A 78 -20.60 -21.97 24.83
N LYS A 79 -20.10 -22.88 23.98
CA LYS A 79 -19.14 -23.90 24.40
C LYS A 79 -17.78 -23.32 24.71
N GLN A 80 -16.97 -24.04 25.45
CA GLN A 80 -15.61 -23.62 25.77
C GLN A 80 -14.72 -23.65 24.52
N GLY A 81 -14.03 -22.55 24.26
CA GLY A 81 -13.08 -22.44 23.16
C GLY A 81 -11.73 -23.12 23.45
N ARG A 82 -10.98 -23.45 22.40
CA ARG A 82 -9.67 -24.14 22.46
C ARG A 82 -8.66 -23.48 23.39
N TYR A 83 -8.63 -22.14 23.41
CA TYR A 83 -7.67 -21.37 24.21
C TYR A 83 -8.33 -20.66 25.40
N GLY A 84 -9.47 -21.15 25.85
CA GLY A 84 -10.29 -20.54 26.90
C GLY A 84 -11.35 -19.56 26.34
N GLY A 85 -12.21 -19.06 27.23
CA GLY A 85 -13.37 -18.27 26.85
C GLY A 85 -14.48 -19.09 26.25
N SER A 86 -15.65 -18.49 26.06
CA SER A 86 -16.80 -19.13 25.38
C SER A 86 -16.77 -18.80 23.90
N LEU A 87 -16.97 -19.80 23.03
CA LEU A 87 -17.15 -19.58 21.60
C LEU A 87 -18.33 -18.63 21.37
N MET A 88 -18.15 -17.64 20.52
CA MET A 88 -19.16 -16.64 20.21
C MET A 88 -19.50 -16.67 18.71
N GLN A 89 -20.73 -17.06 18.38
CA GLN A 89 -21.19 -16.97 17.01
C GLN A 89 -21.14 -15.52 16.51
N SER A 90 -21.09 -15.34 15.19
CA SER A 90 -21.25 -14.01 14.62
C SER A 90 -22.65 -13.44 14.89
N PRO A 91 -22.78 -12.19 15.32
CA PRO A 91 -24.09 -11.52 15.42
C PRO A 91 -24.75 -11.29 14.05
N TRP A 92 -23.99 -11.38 12.97
CA TRP A 92 -24.47 -11.13 11.60
C TRP A 92 -24.62 -12.44 10.81
N LYS A 93 -25.62 -12.49 9.94
CA LYS A 93 -25.84 -13.61 9.04
C LYS A 93 -24.85 -13.55 7.88
N PHE A 94 -24.38 -14.72 7.47
CA PHE A 94 -23.62 -14.88 6.24
C PHE A 94 -24.53 -15.37 5.13
N ARG A 95 -24.24 -14.91 3.90
CA ARG A 95 -24.93 -15.34 2.68
C ARG A 95 -23.93 -15.56 1.55
N GLN A 96 -24.26 -16.47 0.66
CA GLN A 96 -23.55 -16.57 -0.61
C GLN A 96 -23.89 -15.36 -1.48
N ARG A 97 -22.88 -14.76 -2.08
CA ARG A 97 -22.95 -13.51 -2.83
C ARG A 97 -22.33 -13.67 -4.20
N GLY A 98 -22.85 -12.90 -5.17
CA GLY A 98 -22.41 -12.97 -6.55
C GLY A 98 -22.73 -14.32 -7.23
N GLU A 99 -22.26 -14.48 -8.45
CA GLU A 99 -22.33 -15.76 -9.17
C GLU A 99 -21.29 -16.75 -8.62
N SER A 100 -20.20 -16.25 -8.06
CA SER A 100 -19.14 -17.02 -7.41
C SER A 100 -19.58 -17.74 -6.14
N GLY A 101 -20.65 -17.26 -5.49
CA GLY A 101 -21.14 -17.85 -4.25
C GLY A 101 -20.25 -17.61 -3.02
N LEU A 102 -19.40 -16.58 -3.02
CA LEU A 102 -18.58 -16.24 -1.86
C LEU A 102 -19.42 -15.92 -0.63
N TRP A 103 -19.07 -16.50 0.51
CA TRP A 103 -19.73 -16.23 1.78
C TRP A 103 -19.28 -14.88 2.35
N ILE A 104 -20.22 -13.93 2.42
CA ILE A 104 -19.96 -12.58 2.98
C ILE A 104 -21.08 -12.27 3.99
N SER A 105 -20.67 -11.68 5.10
CA SER A 105 -21.59 -11.27 6.18
C SER A 105 -22.51 -10.12 5.75
N ASP A 106 -23.73 -10.10 6.29
CA ASP A 106 -24.67 -8.97 6.16
C ASP A 106 -24.10 -7.67 6.81
N LEU A 107 -22.92 -7.73 7.41
CA LEU A 107 -22.17 -6.57 7.89
C LEU A 107 -21.64 -5.69 6.73
N PHE A 108 -21.40 -6.29 5.55
CA PHE A 108 -20.86 -5.63 4.36
C PHE A 108 -21.76 -5.84 3.12
N PRO A 109 -23.04 -5.36 3.14
CA PRO A 109 -23.97 -5.60 2.05
C PRO A 109 -23.59 -4.94 0.72
N GLU A 110 -22.96 -3.77 0.75
CA GLU A 110 -22.54 -3.05 -0.45
C GLU A 110 -21.29 -3.71 -1.09
N VAL A 111 -20.26 -4.03 -0.30
CA VAL A 111 -19.09 -4.78 -0.78
C VAL A 111 -19.51 -6.16 -1.29
N ALA A 112 -20.51 -6.79 -0.68
CA ALA A 112 -21.03 -8.08 -1.12
C ALA A 112 -21.64 -8.03 -2.53
N SER A 113 -22.06 -6.87 -3.03
CA SER A 113 -22.52 -6.69 -4.42
C SER A 113 -21.38 -6.81 -5.44
N MET A 114 -20.12 -6.69 -4.96
CA MET A 114 -18.90 -6.80 -5.76
C MET A 114 -18.20 -8.16 -5.57
N ALA A 115 -18.87 -9.16 -5.00
CA ALA A 115 -18.30 -10.46 -4.63
C ALA A 115 -17.51 -11.13 -5.77
N ASP A 116 -18.01 -11.04 -7.00
CA ASP A 116 -17.38 -11.65 -8.17
C ASP A 116 -16.07 -10.96 -8.61
N ASP A 117 -15.76 -9.80 -8.07
CA ASP A 117 -14.49 -9.11 -8.29
C ASP A 117 -13.49 -9.36 -7.14
N LEU A 118 -13.89 -10.01 -6.04
CA LEU A 118 -13.05 -10.19 -4.85
C LEU A 118 -12.29 -11.52 -4.86
N THR A 119 -11.05 -11.47 -4.38
CA THR A 119 -10.28 -12.66 -3.95
C THR A 119 -10.14 -12.60 -2.43
N LEU A 120 -10.81 -13.47 -1.72
CA LEU A 120 -10.70 -13.60 -0.27
C LEU A 120 -9.46 -14.44 0.08
N ILE A 121 -8.56 -13.92 0.92
CA ILE A 121 -7.42 -14.66 1.48
C ILE A 121 -7.76 -14.93 2.94
N ARG A 122 -8.30 -16.12 3.24
CA ARG A 122 -8.84 -16.48 4.56
C ARG A 122 -7.82 -17.15 5.50
N SER A 123 -6.60 -17.33 5.03
CA SER A 123 -5.54 -18.02 5.74
C SER A 123 -4.36 -17.12 6.10
N MET A 124 -4.59 -15.83 6.25
CA MET A 124 -3.55 -14.87 6.62
C MET A 124 -2.98 -15.15 8.00
N GLN A 125 -1.66 -14.95 8.14
CA GLN A 125 -0.93 -15.05 9.40
C GLN A 125 0.10 -13.93 9.54
N CYS A 126 0.36 -13.49 10.79
CA CYS A 126 1.48 -12.62 11.11
C CYS A 126 2.11 -13.02 12.45
N ASP A 127 3.33 -12.51 12.74
CA ASP A 127 4.08 -12.93 13.92
C ASP A 127 3.60 -12.27 15.22
N GLN A 128 2.96 -11.09 15.11
CA GLN A 128 2.71 -10.24 16.25
C GLN A 128 1.24 -10.24 16.67
N PRO A 129 0.93 -10.53 17.93
CA PRO A 129 -0.43 -10.50 18.46
C PRO A 129 -0.87 -9.11 18.96
N VAL A 130 -0.02 -8.06 18.81
CA VAL A 130 -0.29 -6.69 19.29
C VAL A 130 -0.14 -5.68 18.18
N HIS A 131 -1.03 -4.65 18.19
CA HIS A 131 -1.16 -3.67 17.11
C HIS A 131 0.15 -3.01 16.64
N PRO A 132 1.00 -2.43 17.49
CA PRO A 132 2.16 -1.69 16.99
C PRO A 132 3.12 -2.57 16.19
N GLY A 133 3.38 -3.79 16.68
CA GLY A 133 4.26 -4.74 16.00
C GLY A 133 3.64 -5.31 14.72
N ALA A 134 2.38 -5.76 14.79
CA ALA A 134 1.66 -6.31 13.64
C ALA A 134 1.47 -5.27 12.53
N MET A 135 1.10 -4.04 12.89
CA MET A 135 0.95 -2.92 11.95
C MET A 135 2.29 -2.60 11.26
N THR A 136 3.38 -2.54 12.02
CA THR A 136 4.72 -2.34 11.45
C THR A 136 5.09 -3.49 10.52
N GLN A 137 4.84 -4.73 10.91
CA GLN A 137 5.12 -5.91 10.08
C GLN A 137 4.31 -5.92 8.78
N MET A 138 3.02 -5.59 8.85
CA MET A 138 2.16 -5.51 7.67
C MET A 138 2.67 -4.50 6.64
N HIS A 139 3.26 -3.38 7.09
CA HIS A 139 3.77 -2.35 6.17
C HIS A 139 5.23 -2.57 5.75
N THR A 140 6.08 -3.16 6.58
CA THR A 140 7.53 -3.18 6.38
C THR A 140 8.16 -4.58 6.34
N GLY A 141 7.35 -5.62 6.53
CA GLY A 141 7.83 -7.02 6.59
C GLY A 141 8.54 -7.37 7.89
N THR A 142 8.61 -6.49 8.89
CA THR A 142 9.24 -6.79 10.19
C THR A 142 8.57 -6.00 11.31
N ALA A 143 8.46 -6.63 12.47
CA ALA A 143 7.89 -5.98 13.65
C ALA A 143 8.92 -5.27 14.55
N GLN A 144 10.21 -5.56 14.37
CA GLN A 144 11.26 -5.17 15.32
C GLN A 144 12.19 -4.08 14.81
N PHE A 145 12.33 -3.95 13.49
CA PHE A 145 13.31 -3.06 12.89
C PHE A 145 12.63 -1.97 12.07
N ILE A 146 13.26 -0.79 11.99
CA ILE A 146 12.85 0.25 11.07
C ILE A 146 13.30 -0.16 9.66
N ARG A 147 12.35 -0.45 8.79
CA ARG A 147 12.56 -0.89 7.41
C ARG A 147 11.71 -0.05 6.45
N PRO A 148 12.07 0.01 5.16
CA PRO A 148 11.23 0.67 4.19
C PRO A 148 9.86 0.00 4.07
N SER A 149 8.82 0.82 3.92
CA SER A 149 7.46 0.34 3.75
C SER A 149 7.22 -0.27 2.37
N LEU A 150 6.15 -1.07 2.24
CA LEU A 150 5.68 -1.65 0.96
C LEU A 150 5.55 -0.58 -0.13
N GLY A 151 4.96 0.60 0.20
CA GLY A 151 4.86 1.72 -0.73
C GLY A 151 6.22 2.26 -1.16
N ALA A 152 7.18 2.37 -0.22
CA ALA A 152 8.54 2.80 -0.53
C ALA A 152 9.27 1.80 -1.44
N TRP A 153 9.14 0.49 -1.19
CA TRP A 153 9.68 -0.56 -2.06
C TRP A 153 9.04 -0.56 -3.45
N THR A 154 7.72 -0.31 -3.53
CA THR A 154 7.01 -0.18 -4.80
C THR A 154 7.58 0.97 -5.65
N LEU A 155 7.79 2.13 -5.04
CA LEU A 155 8.41 3.27 -5.74
C LEU A 155 9.88 3.03 -6.09
N TYR A 156 10.63 2.42 -5.20
CA TYR A 156 12.03 2.06 -5.48
C TYR A 156 12.13 1.13 -6.70
N GLY A 157 11.23 0.15 -6.80
CA GLY A 157 11.19 -0.79 -7.92
C GLY A 157 10.69 -0.20 -9.23
N LEU A 158 9.64 0.61 -9.22
CA LEU A 158 8.92 1.03 -10.42
C LEU A 158 8.98 2.53 -10.73
N GLY A 159 9.38 3.37 -9.78
CA GLY A 159 9.23 4.81 -9.93
C GLY A 159 7.76 5.26 -9.97
N THR A 160 7.50 6.44 -10.53
CA THR A 160 6.14 7.01 -10.68
C THR A 160 5.89 7.48 -12.11
N GLU A 161 4.62 7.44 -12.53
CA GLU A 161 4.19 7.95 -13.83
C GLU A 161 3.90 9.46 -13.80
N ASN A 162 3.76 10.04 -12.60
CA ASN A 162 3.46 11.46 -12.42
C ASN A 162 4.65 12.18 -11.76
N ALA A 163 5.20 13.16 -12.47
CA ALA A 163 6.35 13.95 -11.99
C ALA A 163 5.95 15.07 -11.01
N SER A 164 4.65 15.40 -10.88
CA SER A 164 4.16 16.53 -10.08
C SER A 164 3.41 16.13 -8.82
N LEU A 165 3.19 14.82 -8.62
CA LEU A 165 2.58 14.24 -7.41
C LEU A 165 3.52 13.26 -6.75
N PRO A 166 3.43 13.06 -5.43
CA PRO A 166 4.13 11.96 -4.76
C PRO A 166 3.71 10.63 -5.37
N GLY A 167 4.67 9.75 -5.62
CA GLY A 167 4.34 8.40 -6.10
C GLY A 167 3.70 7.51 -5.03
N PHE A 168 3.84 7.86 -3.75
CA PHE A 168 3.16 7.24 -2.62
C PHE A 168 2.43 8.30 -1.78
N ILE A 169 1.12 8.10 -1.56
CA ILE A 169 0.25 8.96 -0.74
C ILE A 169 -0.40 8.11 0.34
N SER A 170 -0.32 8.57 1.60
CA SER A 170 -1.05 7.99 2.74
C SER A 170 -2.13 8.96 3.22
N LEU A 171 -3.40 8.58 3.01
CA LEU A 171 -4.58 9.35 3.39
C LEU A 171 -4.97 9.06 4.83
N SER A 172 -4.94 10.11 5.66
CA SER A 172 -5.30 10.07 7.08
C SER A 172 -4.56 9.00 7.90
N PRO A 173 -3.22 8.85 7.75
CA PRO A 173 -2.48 7.88 8.54
C PRO A 173 -2.63 8.16 10.03
N PRO A 174 -2.69 7.14 10.89
CA PRO A 174 -2.79 7.32 12.32
C PRO A 174 -1.55 8.01 12.88
N SER A 175 -1.69 8.71 14.00
CA SER A 175 -0.56 9.31 14.72
C SER A 175 0.39 8.21 15.21
N GLY A 176 1.70 8.43 15.07
CA GLY A 176 2.72 7.46 15.49
C GLY A 176 3.05 6.37 14.47
N SER A 177 2.42 6.38 13.29
CA SER A 177 2.62 5.36 12.24
C SER A 177 3.67 5.75 11.19
N ALA A 178 4.69 6.52 11.55
CA ALA A 178 5.70 7.00 10.60
C ALA A 178 6.39 5.88 9.82
N ASN A 179 6.53 4.69 10.40
CA ASN A 179 7.13 3.54 9.74
C ASN A 179 6.27 2.99 8.59
N ASN A 180 4.95 3.19 8.63
CA ASN A 180 4.02 2.65 7.61
C ASN A 180 4.22 3.29 6.23
N TYR A 181 4.71 4.53 6.20
CA TYR A 181 4.99 5.26 4.95
C TYR A 181 6.45 5.72 4.86
N GLY A 182 7.31 5.26 5.78
CA GLY A 182 8.72 5.61 5.85
C GLY A 182 9.59 4.89 4.83
N THR A 183 10.75 5.48 4.59
CA THR A 183 11.78 4.94 3.70
C THR A 183 12.88 4.20 4.43
N ALA A 184 13.02 4.39 5.73
CA ALA A 184 14.13 3.88 6.53
C ALA A 184 15.51 4.19 5.86
N PHE A 185 16.19 3.17 5.34
CA PHE A 185 17.46 3.31 4.65
C PHE A 185 17.36 3.61 3.14
N LEU A 186 16.16 3.52 2.54
CA LEU A 186 15.97 3.98 1.15
C LEU A 186 16.00 5.52 1.09
N PRO A 187 16.42 6.13 -0.03
CA PRO A 187 16.33 7.56 -0.24
C PRO A 187 14.93 8.14 0.06
N ALA A 188 14.90 9.32 0.69
CA ALA A 188 13.67 9.97 1.19
C ALA A 188 12.59 10.19 0.12
N ILE A 189 13.00 10.33 -1.14
CA ILE A 189 12.10 10.55 -2.28
C ILE A 189 11.08 9.42 -2.50
N TYR A 190 11.37 8.20 -2.00
CA TYR A 190 10.47 7.04 -2.09
C TYR A 190 9.44 7.01 -0.95
N GLY A 191 9.49 7.97 -0.03
CA GLY A 191 8.58 8.04 1.11
C GLY A 191 7.16 8.43 0.75
N GLY A 192 6.21 8.02 1.60
CA GLY A 192 4.82 8.40 1.47
C GLY A 192 4.56 9.82 1.94
N ALA A 193 3.86 10.60 1.11
CA ALA A 193 3.34 11.91 1.50
C ALA A 193 2.03 11.74 2.29
N LYS A 194 1.96 12.38 3.45
CA LYS A 194 0.75 12.37 4.27
C LYS A 194 -0.26 13.40 3.77
N VAL A 195 -1.52 12.98 3.65
CA VAL A 195 -2.64 13.85 3.31
C VAL A 195 -3.75 13.65 4.34
N GLY A 196 -4.24 14.74 4.92
CA GLY A 196 -5.21 14.70 6.00
C GLY A 196 -4.57 14.59 7.40
N ARG A 197 -5.39 14.82 8.44
CA ARG A 197 -4.96 14.68 9.84
C ARG A 197 -5.36 13.30 10.35
N GLY A 198 -4.38 12.46 10.65
CA GLY A 198 -4.56 11.29 11.48
C GLY A 198 -4.67 11.70 12.97
N GLY A 199 -5.59 11.09 13.71
CA GLY A 199 -5.69 11.28 15.16
C GLY A 199 -7.09 11.04 15.71
N ARG A 200 -7.16 10.73 17.02
CA ARG A 200 -8.42 10.51 17.80
C ARG A 200 -9.37 11.72 17.88
N SER A 201 -9.00 12.89 17.35
CA SER A 201 -9.85 14.09 17.39
C SER A 201 -10.82 14.06 16.21
N SER A 202 -12.09 13.88 16.51
CA SER A 202 -13.25 13.85 15.63
C SER A 202 -13.58 15.18 14.91
N ARG A 203 -12.70 16.19 14.96
CA ARG A 203 -12.79 17.35 14.07
C ARG A 203 -11.95 17.06 12.83
N VAL A 204 -12.55 16.35 11.91
CA VAL A 204 -12.04 16.20 10.55
C VAL A 204 -11.86 17.59 9.97
N ALA A 205 -10.60 17.98 9.70
CA ALA A 205 -10.37 19.09 8.78
C ALA A 205 -11.09 18.72 7.49
N ARG A 206 -12.00 19.55 7.01
CA ARG A 206 -12.73 19.31 5.77
C ARG A 206 -11.68 19.05 4.71
N LEU A 207 -11.68 17.82 4.16
CA LEU A 207 -10.89 17.47 2.98
C LEU A 207 -11.30 18.48 1.90
N GLY A 208 -10.34 19.21 1.33
CA GLY A 208 -10.63 20.34 0.42
C GLY A 208 -10.34 21.73 1.01
N SER A 209 -10.21 21.89 2.35
CA SER A 209 -9.56 23.08 2.90
C SER A 209 -8.04 22.91 2.80
N GLY A 210 -7.29 23.93 2.40
CA GLY A 210 -5.82 23.89 2.25
C GLY A 210 -5.02 23.56 3.53
N GLU A 211 -5.67 23.04 4.56
CA GLU A 211 -5.11 22.51 5.80
C GLU A 211 -4.87 21.01 5.75
N SER A 212 -5.32 20.32 4.69
CA SER A 212 -5.26 18.85 4.57
C SER A 212 -3.87 18.32 4.20
N VAL A 213 -3.03 19.16 3.61
CA VAL A 213 -1.62 18.84 3.30
C VAL A 213 -0.74 19.83 4.03
N PRO A 214 0.10 19.37 4.98
CA PRO A 214 1.02 20.25 5.68
C PRO A 214 1.91 21.01 4.69
N ASP A 215 2.11 22.29 4.93
CA ASP A 215 3.03 23.16 4.19
C ASP A 215 2.81 23.26 2.67
N ILE A 216 1.62 22.89 2.16
CA ILE A 216 1.30 22.98 0.73
C ILE A 216 1.20 24.43 0.24
N LYS A 217 0.83 25.36 1.13
CA LYS A 217 0.78 26.78 0.78
C LYS A 217 2.18 27.37 0.81
N PRO A 218 2.60 28.13 -0.23
CA PRO A 218 3.88 28.79 -0.22
C PRO A 218 4.00 29.73 1.00
N SER A 219 5.12 29.69 1.68
CA SER A 219 5.41 30.58 2.81
C SER A 219 5.81 31.98 2.37
N SER A 220 6.05 32.18 1.06
CA SER A 220 6.47 33.43 0.44
C SER A 220 5.94 33.51 -0.99
N ASP A 221 6.17 34.64 -1.65
CA ASP A 221 5.97 34.78 -3.08
C ASP A 221 6.65 33.64 -3.86
N LYS A 222 5.95 33.09 -4.87
CA LYS A 222 6.40 31.91 -5.62
C LYS A 222 7.74 32.10 -6.32
N GLN A 223 8.00 33.31 -6.85
CA GLN A 223 9.28 33.63 -7.50
C GLN A 223 10.40 33.64 -6.48
N LYS A 224 10.15 34.22 -5.31
CA LYS A 224 11.11 34.24 -4.20
C LYS A 224 11.38 32.84 -3.67
N GLN A 225 10.34 32.00 -3.53
CA GLN A 225 10.49 30.60 -3.14
C GLN A 225 11.30 29.81 -4.16
N ARG A 226 11.05 30.02 -5.47
CA ARG A 226 11.85 29.40 -6.54
C ARG A 226 13.33 29.79 -6.46
N ALA A 227 13.62 31.07 -6.29
CA ALA A 227 14.99 31.55 -6.16
C ALA A 227 15.72 30.97 -4.94
N GLN A 228 15.00 30.85 -3.81
CA GLN A 228 15.55 30.18 -2.60
C GLN A 228 15.85 28.70 -2.88
N LEU A 229 14.91 28.00 -3.54
CA LEU A 229 15.09 26.59 -3.89
C LEU A 229 16.27 26.41 -4.85
N ASP A 230 16.40 27.25 -5.89
CA ASP A 230 17.51 27.22 -6.83
C ASP A 230 18.88 27.41 -6.13
N TYR A 231 18.92 28.29 -5.14
CA TYR A 231 20.13 28.52 -4.34
C TYR A 231 20.48 27.26 -3.50
N ILE A 232 19.51 26.67 -2.80
CA ILE A 232 19.71 25.44 -2.04
C ILE A 232 20.14 24.29 -2.97
N GLN A 233 19.51 24.15 -4.12
CA GLN A 233 19.86 23.13 -5.10
C GLN A 233 21.28 23.31 -5.67
N LYS A 234 21.71 24.55 -5.87
CA LYS A 234 23.09 24.83 -6.25
C LYS A 234 24.09 24.38 -5.19
N LEU A 235 23.79 24.60 -3.91
CA LEU A 235 24.66 24.13 -2.80
C LEU A 235 24.70 22.58 -2.78
N ASN A 236 23.55 21.92 -2.88
CA ASN A 236 23.46 20.46 -2.90
C ASN A 236 24.23 19.84 -4.09
N ARG A 237 24.10 20.42 -5.27
CA ARG A 237 24.87 19.98 -6.47
C ARG A 237 26.37 20.17 -6.32
N ASN A 238 26.81 21.22 -5.62
CA ASN A 238 28.23 21.42 -5.32
C ASN A 238 28.78 20.36 -4.37
N VAL A 239 27.97 19.80 -3.48
CA VAL A 239 28.35 18.64 -2.65
C VAL A 239 28.47 17.40 -3.52
N LEU A 240 27.49 17.11 -4.37
CA LEU A 240 27.52 15.97 -5.29
C LEU A 240 28.69 16.01 -6.29
N ALA A 241 29.13 17.21 -6.69
CA ALA A 241 30.25 17.35 -7.63
C ALA A 241 31.65 17.05 -6.99
N LYS A 242 31.70 17.02 -5.66
CA LYS A 242 32.96 16.79 -4.91
C LYS A 242 33.11 15.36 -4.40
N GLU A 243 32.08 14.60 -4.42
CA GLU A 243 32.03 13.26 -3.84
C GLU A 243 31.44 12.26 -4.86
N ASP A 244 31.72 10.96 -4.68
CA ASP A 244 31.11 9.91 -5.44
C ASP A 244 29.59 9.92 -5.25
N TYR A 245 28.86 9.27 -6.20
CA TYR A 245 27.41 9.21 -6.23
C TYR A 245 26.75 9.00 -4.85
N GLN A 246 25.97 9.99 -4.38
CA GLN A 246 25.24 9.95 -3.12
C GLN A 246 23.71 9.95 -3.36
N PRO A 247 23.06 8.78 -3.43
CA PRO A 247 21.62 8.66 -3.66
C PRO A 247 20.77 9.44 -2.65
N ALA A 248 21.25 9.59 -1.42
CA ALA A 248 20.55 10.32 -0.37
C ALA A 248 20.44 11.83 -0.71
N VAL A 249 21.52 12.43 -1.20
CA VAL A 249 21.54 13.87 -1.56
C VAL A 249 20.68 14.11 -2.82
N GLU A 250 20.79 13.25 -3.83
CA GLU A 250 19.90 13.32 -5.00
C GLU A 250 18.43 13.19 -4.60
N GLY A 251 18.10 12.25 -3.70
CA GLY A 251 16.76 12.10 -3.15
C GLY A 251 16.23 13.36 -2.44
N ILE A 252 17.09 14.08 -1.72
CA ILE A 252 16.73 15.36 -1.08
C ILE A 252 16.46 16.43 -2.14
N ILE A 253 17.31 16.56 -3.16
CA ILE A 253 17.14 17.50 -4.27
C ILE A 253 15.77 17.29 -4.93
N GLU A 254 15.47 16.07 -5.32
CA GLU A 254 14.21 15.73 -5.98
C GLU A 254 12.99 15.92 -5.06
N SER A 255 13.14 15.67 -3.75
CA SER A 255 12.06 15.89 -2.77
C SER A 255 11.66 17.37 -2.69
N TYR A 256 12.61 18.29 -2.71
CA TYR A 256 12.32 19.73 -2.73
C TYR A 256 11.66 20.17 -4.04
N GLU A 257 12.13 19.66 -5.18
CA GLU A 257 11.52 19.96 -6.49
C GLU A 257 10.09 19.41 -6.58
N LEU A 258 9.88 18.21 -6.09
CA LEU A 258 8.55 17.60 -6.02
C LEU A 258 7.62 18.44 -5.13
N ALA A 259 8.06 18.81 -3.93
CA ALA A 259 7.27 19.64 -3.00
C ALA A 259 6.87 20.98 -3.63
N PHE A 260 7.76 21.60 -4.39
CA PHE A 260 7.45 22.84 -5.11
C PHE A 260 6.41 22.63 -6.20
N ARG A 261 6.51 21.57 -7.02
CA ARG A 261 5.52 21.25 -8.07
C ARG A 261 4.16 20.88 -7.49
N MET A 262 4.14 20.19 -6.35
CA MET A 262 2.90 19.80 -5.65
C MET A 262 2.01 20.98 -5.28
N GLN A 263 2.60 22.16 -4.98
CA GLN A 263 1.85 23.36 -4.58
C GLN A 263 0.83 23.79 -5.62
N ASP A 264 1.07 23.51 -6.89
CA ASP A 264 0.14 23.84 -7.98
C ASP A 264 -0.93 22.76 -8.20
N VAL A 265 -0.53 21.48 -8.10
CA VAL A 265 -1.38 20.36 -8.51
C VAL A 265 -2.25 19.82 -7.38
N MET A 266 -1.70 19.76 -6.15
CA MET A 266 -2.42 19.17 -5.01
C MET A 266 -3.74 19.87 -4.66
N PRO A 267 -3.85 21.22 -4.65
CA PRO A 267 -5.12 21.87 -4.35
C PRO A 267 -6.24 21.46 -5.32
N GLU A 268 -5.95 21.33 -6.60
CA GLU A 268 -6.91 20.89 -7.61
C GLU A 268 -7.28 19.41 -7.45
N MET A 269 -6.30 18.56 -7.16
CA MET A 269 -6.51 17.14 -6.92
C MET A 269 -7.38 16.88 -5.68
N MET A 270 -7.23 17.71 -4.64
CA MET A 270 -8.00 17.62 -3.39
C MET A 270 -9.41 18.20 -3.50
N ASP A 271 -9.70 19.01 -4.51
CA ASP A 271 -11.01 19.64 -4.70
C ASP A 271 -12.02 18.67 -5.32
N ILE A 272 -12.83 18.05 -4.46
CA ILE A 272 -13.91 17.15 -4.89
C ILE A 272 -15.24 17.88 -5.18
N SER A 273 -15.29 19.20 -5.05
CA SER A 273 -16.52 19.98 -5.29
C SER A 273 -16.98 19.94 -6.76
N LYS A 274 -16.07 19.57 -7.65
CA LYS A 274 -16.34 19.42 -9.11
C LYS A 274 -16.91 18.04 -9.47
N GLU A 275 -16.94 17.09 -8.54
CA GLU A 275 -17.51 15.77 -8.78
C GLU A 275 -19.05 15.86 -8.84
N THR A 276 -19.66 15.01 -9.67
CA THR A 276 -21.12 15.01 -9.81
C THR A 276 -21.80 14.49 -8.54
N PRO A 277 -23.05 14.91 -8.26
CA PRO A 277 -23.80 14.36 -7.12
C PRO A 277 -23.93 12.83 -7.18
N ALA A 278 -24.00 12.24 -8.36
CA ALA A 278 -24.07 10.79 -8.55
C ALA A 278 -22.78 10.10 -8.08
N ILE A 279 -21.62 10.66 -8.40
CA ILE A 279 -20.32 10.14 -7.92
C ILE A 279 -20.21 10.31 -6.40
N LEU A 280 -20.53 11.48 -5.85
CA LEU A 280 -20.51 11.70 -4.40
C LEU A 280 -21.42 10.71 -3.66
N ALA A 281 -22.62 10.46 -4.19
CA ALA A 281 -23.58 9.50 -3.61
C ALA A 281 -23.10 8.05 -3.74
N MET A 282 -22.44 7.67 -4.84
CA MET A 282 -21.85 6.34 -5.06
C MET A 282 -20.84 5.99 -3.97
N TYR A 283 -19.97 6.96 -3.64
CA TYR A 283 -18.97 6.80 -2.58
C TYR A 283 -19.53 7.05 -1.16
N GLY A 284 -20.80 7.45 -1.01
CA GLY A 284 -21.33 7.93 0.27
C GLY A 284 -20.52 9.10 0.82
N ALA A 285 -19.96 9.93 -0.08
CA ALA A 285 -19.08 11.06 0.23
C ALA A 285 -19.85 12.37 0.50
N ASP A 286 -21.17 12.37 0.28
CA ASP A 286 -22.08 13.49 0.43
C ASP A 286 -22.58 13.68 1.87
N THR A 287 -23.04 12.61 2.51
CA THR A 287 -23.62 12.65 3.87
C THR A 287 -23.44 11.33 4.62
N GLY A 288 -23.74 11.33 5.93
CA GLY A 288 -23.86 10.14 6.75
C GLY A 288 -22.54 9.62 7.33
N PRO A 289 -22.55 8.41 7.92
CA PRO A 289 -21.40 7.84 8.62
C PRO A 289 -20.20 7.54 7.71
N SER A 290 -20.46 7.34 6.43
CA SER A 290 -19.46 7.03 5.41
C SER A 290 -18.79 8.26 4.79
N GLN A 291 -19.30 9.48 5.02
CA GLN A 291 -18.89 10.70 4.31
C GLN A 291 -17.37 10.89 4.27
N THR A 292 -16.72 10.82 5.43
CA THR A 292 -15.28 11.07 5.53
C THR A 292 -14.47 10.03 4.76
N PHE A 293 -14.78 8.74 4.96
CA PHE A 293 -14.06 7.66 4.28
C PHE A 293 -14.41 7.60 2.80
N GLY A 294 -15.64 7.96 2.43
CA GLY A 294 -16.08 8.10 1.05
C GLY A 294 -15.29 9.17 0.29
N GLN A 295 -15.07 10.33 0.92
CA GLN A 295 -14.21 11.37 0.36
C GLN A 295 -12.76 10.89 0.18
N GLN A 296 -12.23 10.12 1.13
CA GLN A 296 -10.88 9.54 1.04
C GLN A 296 -10.77 8.50 -0.09
N CYS A 297 -11.75 7.59 -0.22
CA CYS A 297 -11.80 6.62 -1.32
C CYS A 297 -11.92 7.31 -2.69
N LEU A 298 -12.73 8.37 -2.79
CA LEU A 298 -12.84 9.18 -3.98
C LEU A 298 -11.52 9.87 -4.35
N LEU A 299 -10.81 10.43 -3.37
CA LEU A 299 -9.47 10.98 -3.57
C LEU A 299 -8.46 9.90 -3.98
N ALA A 300 -8.53 8.71 -3.41
CA ALA A 300 -7.67 7.59 -3.79
C ALA A 300 -7.85 7.23 -5.27
N ARG A 301 -9.09 7.19 -5.78
CA ARG A 301 -9.37 7.00 -7.20
C ARG A 301 -8.77 8.11 -8.05
N ARG A 302 -8.93 9.39 -7.65
CA ARG A 302 -8.38 10.53 -8.39
C ARG A 302 -6.86 10.49 -8.45
N PHE A 303 -6.19 10.18 -7.35
CA PHE A 303 -4.74 10.00 -7.32
C PHE A 303 -4.29 8.82 -8.18
N ALA A 304 -5.02 7.71 -8.15
CA ALA A 304 -4.74 6.55 -9.01
C ALA A 304 -4.87 6.91 -10.50
N GLU A 305 -5.91 7.65 -10.87
CA GLU A 305 -6.15 8.18 -12.23
C GLU A 305 -5.04 9.14 -12.66
N ALA A 306 -4.51 9.95 -11.74
CA ALA A 306 -3.39 10.84 -11.98
C ALA A 306 -2.01 10.15 -12.00
N GLY A 307 -1.94 8.82 -11.89
CA GLY A 307 -0.70 8.05 -12.00
C GLY A 307 0.09 7.88 -10.69
N VAL A 308 -0.53 8.14 -9.53
CA VAL A 308 0.09 7.80 -8.25
C VAL A 308 0.18 6.28 -8.10
N ARG A 309 1.36 5.78 -7.74
CA ARG A 309 1.68 4.35 -7.78
C ARG A 309 1.15 3.58 -6.56
N PHE A 310 1.23 4.18 -5.38
CA PHE A 310 0.78 3.57 -4.14
C PHE A 310 -0.07 4.56 -3.33
N ILE A 311 -1.30 4.18 -3.01
CA ILE A 311 -2.21 5.00 -2.23
C ILE A 311 -2.72 4.16 -1.07
N GLU A 312 -2.46 4.61 0.15
CA GLU A 312 -3.02 4.01 1.36
C GLU A 312 -4.15 4.88 1.90
N VAL A 313 -5.26 4.24 2.25
CA VAL A 313 -6.42 4.88 2.88
C VAL A 313 -6.69 4.21 4.20
N THR A 314 -6.50 4.91 5.31
CA THR A 314 -6.67 4.31 6.64
C THR A 314 -8.08 4.52 7.17
N HIS A 315 -8.73 3.43 7.58
CA HIS A 315 -9.97 3.40 8.34
C HIS A 315 -9.72 2.73 9.70
N GLY A 316 -9.78 3.49 10.77
CA GLY A 316 -9.36 3.04 12.10
C GLY A 316 -10.47 2.57 13.01
N ASN A 317 -10.06 2.22 14.23
CA ASN A 317 -10.92 1.82 15.36
C ASN A 317 -11.65 0.47 15.17
N TRP A 318 -10.97 -0.53 14.59
CA TRP A 318 -11.47 -1.91 14.50
C TRP A 318 -11.11 -2.79 15.72
N ASP A 319 -10.70 -2.16 16.82
CA ASP A 319 -10.21 -2.83 18.03
C ASP A 319 -11.34 -3.05 19.06
N GLN A 320 -12.30 -3.94 18.73
CA GLN A 320 -13.47 -4.19 19.58
C GLN A 320 -13.23 -5.32 20.58
N HIS A 321 -12.61 -4.98 21.71
CA HIS A 321 -12.51 -5.85 22.89
C HIS A 321 -13.81 -5.91 23.70
N THR A 322 -14.71 -4.96 23.46
CA THR A 322 -16.05 -4.83 24.06
C THR A 322 -16.98 -4.15 23.04
N ASN A 323 -18.29 -4.28 23.22
CA ASN A 323 -19.32 -3.65 22.39
C ASN A 323 -19.16 -3.96 20.88
N LEU A 324 -18.69 -5.16 20.55
CA LEU A 324 -18.39 -5.55 19.16
C LEU A 324 -19.63 -5.38 18.28
N THR A 325 -20.79 -5.83 18.72
CA THR A 325 -22.03 -5.77 17.94
C THR A 325 -22.38 -4.34 17.51
N VAL A 326 -22.16 -3.33 18.36
CA VAL A 326 -22.45 -1.94 18.07
C VAL A 326 -21.32 -1.27 17.30
N ASP A 327 -20.10 -1.38 17.84
CA ASP A 327 -18.97 -0.60 17.33
C ASP A 327 -18.44 -1.17 16.00
N HIS A 328 -18.42 -2.50 15.84
CA HIS A 328 -18.01 -3.14 14.59
C HIS A 328 -18.96 -2.82 13.45
N LYS A 329 -20.27 -2.84 13.76
CA LYS A 329 -21.31 -2.40 12.82
C LYS A 329 -21.11 -0.96 12.38
N ALA A 330 -20.90 -0.04 13.33
CA ALA A 330 -20.65 1.37 13.01
C ALA A 330 -19.39 1.57 12.15
N ARG A 331 -18.35 0.74 12.33
CA ARG A 331 -17.15 0.77 11.46
C ARG A 331 -17.47 0.28 10.06
N ALA A 332 -18.19 -0.81 9.92
CA ALA A 332 -18.62 -1.34 8.63
C ALA A 332 -19.51 -0.34 7.88
N GLU A 333 -20.53 0.22 8.52
CA GLU A 333 -21.39 1.27 7.93
C GLU A 333 -20.58 2.49 7.44
N GLY A 334 -19.46 2.79 8.12
CA GLY A 334 -18.56 3.88 7.74
C GLY A 334 -17.73 3.60 6.49
N CYS A 335 -17.53 2.36 6.09
CA CYS A 335 -16.63 2.01 4.99
C CYS A 335 -17.22 1.13 3.87
N ASP A 336 -18.30 0.42 4.12
CA ASP A 336 -18.90 -0.55 3.17
C ASP A 336 -19.25 0.11 1.83
N LYS A 337 -20.12 1.12 1.85
CA LYS A 337 -20.51 1.87 0.65
C LYS A 337 -19.33 2.56 -0.04
N PRO A 338 -18.43 3.27 0.65
CA PRO A 338 -17.21 3.83 0.04
C PRO A 338 -16.36 2.82 -0.71
N ILE A 339 -16.18 1.63 -0.15
CA ILE A 339 -15.38 0.56 -0.76
C ILE A 339 -16.06 0.03 -2.01
N ALA A 340 -17.36 -0.29 -1.94
CA ALA A 340 -18.13 -0.72 -3.10
C ALA A 340 -18.12 0.35 -4.21
N GLY A 341 -18.32 1.62 -3.85
CA GLY A 341 -18.26 2.75 -4.78
C GLY A 341 -16.89 2.88 -5.45
N LEU A 342 -15.79 2.69 -4.71
CA LEU A 342 -14.44 2.68 -5.27
C LEU A 342 -14.25 1.56 -6.29
N LEU A 343 -14.64 0.33 -5.95
CA LEU A 343 -14.52 -0.82 -6.87
C LEU A 343 -15.36 -0.61 -8.13
N GLN A 344 -16.59 -0.14 -7.97
CA GLN A 344 -17.50 0.14 -9.07
C GLN A 344 -16.98 1.25 -9.99
N ASP A 345 -16.48 2.37 -9.45
CA ASP A 345 -15.95 3.49 -10.23
C ASP A 345 -14.67 3.08 -10.98
N LEU A 346 -13.76 2.34 -10.33
CA LEU A 346 -12.58 1.79 -10.99
C LEU A 346 -12.96 0.83 -12.13
N LYS A 347 -13.99 0.00 -11.95
CA LYS A 347 -14.49 -0.92 -12.97
C LYS A 347 -15.10 -0.17 -14.15
N GLN A 348 -15.96 0.83 -13.89
CA GLN A 348 -16.60 1.67 -14.91
C GLN A 348 -15.58 2.47 -15.74
N ARG A 349 -14.45 2.85 -15.14
CA ARG A 349 -13.34 3.57 -15.81
C ARG A 349 -12.32 2.63 -16.48
N ASP A 350 -12.57 1.33 -16.50
CA ASP A 350 -11.62 0.33 -17.00
C ASP A 350 -10.24 0.36 -16.29
N MET A 351 -10.23 0.85 -15.04
CA MET A 351 -9.02 0.98 -14.23
C MET A 351 -8.82 -0.19 -13.26
N LEU A 352 -9.89 -0.93 -12.90
CA LEU A 352 -9.78 -2.04 -11.94
C LEU A 352 -8.85 -3.14 -12.44
N LYS A 353 -8.80 -3.37 -13.75
CA LYS A 353 -7.94 -4.39 -14.36
C LYS A 353 -6.43 -4.21 -14.08
N ASP A 354 -5.97 -2.95 -13.90
CA ASP A 354 -4.56 -2.62 -13.65
C ASP A 354 -4.32 -1.87 -12.33
N THR A 355 -5.37 -1.80 -11.47
CA THR A 355 -5.31 -1.26 -10.11
C THR A 355 -5.59 -2.38 -9.12
N LEU A 356 -4.60 -2.72 -8.31
CA LEU A 356 -4.78 -3.69 -7.23
C LEU A 356 -5.37 -2.98 -6.02
N VAL A 357 -6.62 -3.28 -5.70
CA VAL A 357 -7.27 -2.82 -4.46
C VAL A 357 -7.09 -3.90 -3.41
N ILE A 358 -6.57 -3.51 -2.25
CA ILE A 358 -6.29 -4.39 -1.13
C ILE A 358 -7.09 -3.90 0.08
N TRP A 359 -7.75 -4.81 0.79
CA TRP A 359 -8.43 -4.55 2.04
C TRP A 359 -7.91 -5.48 3.13
N GLY A 360 -7.62 -4.95 4.29
CA GLY A 360 -7.22 -5.75 5.43
C GLY A 360 -6.68 -4.94 6.58
N GLY A 361 -6.62 -5.57 7.75
CA GLY A 361 -5.96 -5.06 8.94
C GLY A 361 -4.76 -5.91 9.31
N GLU A 362 -4.08 -5.52 10.37
CA GLU A 362 -2.85 -6.11 10.84
C GLU A 362 -2.99 -7.54 11.38
N PHE A 363 -4.20 -7.94 11.80
CA PHE A 363 -4.61 -9.28 12.23
C PHE A 363 -6.14 -9.37 12.31
N GLY A 364 -6.66 -10.52 12.72
CA GLY A 364 -8.09 -10.77 12.96
C GLY A 364 -8.47 -10.79 14.44
N ARG A 365 -9.60 -11.46 14.72
CA ARG A 365 -10.16 -11.57 16.08
C ARG A 365 -10.43 -13.02 16.45
N THR A 366 -10.29 -13.36 17.75
CA THR A 366 -10.56 -14.73 18.23
C THR A 366 -12.02 -15.09 18.04
N PRO A 367 -12.33 -16.36 17.72
CA PRO A 367 -13.72 -16.87 17.70
C PRO A 367 -14.31 -16.94 19.11
N ALA A 368 -13.50 -16.99 20.16
CA ALA A 368 -13.96 -16.92 21.55
C ALA A 368 -14.24 -15.47 21.96
N ALA A 369 -15.27 -15.29 22.77
CA ALA A 369 -15.62 -14.01 23.34
C ALA A 369 -14.56 -13.50 24.32
N GLN A 370 -14.33 -12.19 24.31
CA GLN A 370 -13.72 -11.44 25.37
C GLN A 370 -14.80 -10.65 26.10
N GLY A 371 -15.02 -10.93 27.38
CA GLY A 371 -16.16 -10.39 28.08
C GLY A 371 -17.49 -10.91 27.52
N ALA A 372 -18.52 -10.06 27.50
CA ALA A 372 -19.85 -10.44 27.04
C ALA A 372 -20.05 -10.24 25.52
N ASP A 373 -19.41 -9.20 24.93
CA ASP A 373 -19.58 -8.80 23.54
C ASP A 373 -18.29 -8.14 23.04
N GLY A 374 -17.25 -8.93 22.86
CA GLY A 374 -15.96 -8.51 22.33
C GLY A 374 -15.14 -9.69 21.90
N ARG A 375 -14.04 -9.42 21.17
CA ARG A 375 -13.09 -10.45 20.74
C ARG A 375 -11.65 -9.99 20.98
N ASN A 376 -10.77 -10.93 21.33
CA ASN A 376 -9.34 -10.66 21.47
C ASN A 376 -8.64 -10.70 20.10
N HIS A 377 -7.37 -10.33 20.04
CA HIS A 377 -6.54 -10.38 18.84
C HIS A 377 -6.30 -11.83 18.38
N ASN A 378 -6.28 -12.01 17.07
CA ASN A 378 -5.91 -13.27 16.44
C ASN A 378 -4.95 -13.05 15.27
N ASN A 379 -3.68 -13.35 15.48
CA ASN A 379 -2.63 -13.25 14.47
C ASN A 379 -2.33 -14.56 13.73
N LYS A 380 -2.99 -15.66 14.11
CA LYS A 380 -2.74 -16.99 13.54
C LYS A 380 -3.70 -17.38 12.43
N GLY A 381 -4.81 -16.68 12.31
CA GLY A 381 -5.80 -16.89 11.26
C GLY A 381 -6.66 -15.65 11.11
N TYR A 382 -6.61 -15.00 9.92
CA TYR A 382 -7.45 -13.86 9.62
C TYR A 382 -7.65 -13.71 8.11
N THR A 383 -8.52 -12.80 7.72
CA THR A 383 -8.87 -12.58 6.32
C THR A 383 -8.45 -11.19 5.86
N THR A 384 -7.81 -11.14 4.71
CA THR A 384 -7.71 -9.97 3.84
C THR A 384 -8.36 -10.28 2.51
N TRP A 385 -8.60 -9.27 1.68
CA TRP A 385 -9.02 -9.52 0.30
C TRP A 385 -8.35 -8.56 -0.68
N MET A 386 -8.32 -8.98 -1.93
CA MET A 386 -7.82 -8.23 -3.07
C MET A 386 -8.87 -8.16 -4.17
N ALA A 387 -8.82 -7.10 -5.00
CA ALA A 387 -9.65 -6.98 -6.19
C ALA A 387 -8.87 -6.30 -7.32
N GLY A 388 -9.12 -6.71 -8.56
CA GLY A 388 -8.45 -6.14 -9.73
C GLY A 388 -6.96 -6.44 -9.79
N GLY A 389 -6.20 -5.67 -10.60
CA GLY A 389 -4.74 -5.80 -10.67
C GLY A 389 -4.23 -7.20 -11.03
N GLY A 390 -5.03 -8.03 -11.69
CA GLY A 390 -4.66 -9.37 -12.14
C GLY A 390 -4.88 -10.49 -11.11
N VAL A 391 -5.66 -10.24 -10.04
CA VAL A 391 -6.15 -11.34 -9.17
C VAL A 391 -7.41 -11.98 -9.75
N LYS A 392 -7.67 -13.22 -9.39
CA LYS A 392 -8.89 -13.94 -9.76
C LYS A 392 -10.09 -13.32 -9.04
N GLY A 393 -11.12 -12.89 -9.74
CA GLY A 393 -12.38 -12.48 -9.12
C GLY A 393 -13.23 -13.67 -8.69
N GLY A 394 -14.06 -13.48 -7.64
CA GLY A 394 -14.95 -14.51 -7.14
C GLY A 394 -14.23 -15.72 -6.52
N PHE A 395 -13.01 -15.51 -5.99
CA PHE A 395 -12.14 -16.60 -5.57
C PHE A 395 -11.87 -16.56 -4.04
N SER A 396 -11.74 -17.72 -3.44
CA SER A 396 -11.34 -17.87 -2.04
C SER A 396 -10.05 -18.69 -1.95
N TYR A 397 -9.04 -18.16 -1.27
CA TYR A 397 -7.73 -18.78 -1.07
C TYR A 397 -7.52 -19.11 0.40
N GLY A 398 -7.20 -20.36 0.67
CA GLY A 398 -6.92 -20.89 1.99
C GLY A 398 -8.11 -20.87 2.94
N GLU A 399 -7.94 -21.47 4.10
CA GLU A 399 -8.97 -21.55 5.15
C GLU A 399 -8.35 -21.48 6.55
N THR A 400 -9.14 -20.97 7.49
CA THR A 400 -8.90 -21.19 8.93
C THR A 400 -9.64 -22.45 9.38
N ASP A 401 -9.32 -22.94 10.60
CA ASP A 401 -10.02 -24.08 11.20
C ASP A 401 -11.55 -23.84 11.35
N GLU A 402 -12.26 -24.86 11.80
CA GLU A 402 -13.73 -24.86 11.88
C GLU A 402 -14.32 -23.72 12.74
N HIS A 403 -13.55 -23.14 13.64
CA HIS A 403 -13.96 -22.00 14.46
C HIS A 403 -13.34 -20.67 14.03
N GLY A 404 -12.23 -20.69 13.26
CA GLY A 404 -11.51 -19.49 12.83
C GLY A 404 -10.33 -19.09 13.74
N TYR A 405 -9.69 -20.03 14.45
CA TYR A 405 -8.53 -19.74 15.27
C TYR A 405 -7.23 -19.65 14.48
N GLU A 406 -6.97 -20.61 13.61
CA GLU A 406 -5.67 -20.78 12.95
C GLU A 406 -5.86 -21.10 11.47
N ALA A 407 -4.97 -20.60 10.63
CA ALA A 407 -4.92 -20.97 9.22
C ALA A 407 -4.49 -22.46 9.11
N THR A 408 -5.31 -23.27 8.44
CA THR A 408 -5.12 -24.71 8.30
C THR A 408 -4.87 -25.12 6.85
N GLU A 409 -5.47 -24.45 5.90
CA GLU A 409 -5.26 -24.70 4.49
C GLU A 409 -4.49 -23.55 3.83
N THR A 410 -3.44 -23.88 3.10
CA THR A 410 -2.59 -22.91 2.39
C THR A 410 -2.31 -21.64 3.22
N PRO A 411 -1.67 -21.74 4.40
CA PRO A 411 -1.36 -20.58 5.22
C PRO A 411 -0.62 -19.53 4.43
N CYS A 412 -1.08 -18.26 4.49
CA CYS A 412 -0.50 -17.13 3.82
C CYS A 412 0.11 -16.19 4.86
N HIS A 413 1.42 -16.31 5.06
CA HIS A 413 2.12 -15.39 5.94
C HIS A 413 2.21 -13.99 5.32
N ILE A 414 2.36 -12.96 6.14
CA ILE A 414 2.48 -11.58 5.67
C ILE A 414 3.61 -11.40 4.64
N HIS A 415 4.67 -12.19 4.71
CA HIS A 415 5.74 -12.18 3.71
C HIS A 415 5.30 -12.77 2.36
N ASP A 416 4.39 -13.75 2.36
CA ASP A 416 3.83 -14.36 1.15
C ASP A 416 2.86 -13.40 0.48
N TRP A 417 2.08 -12.69 1.30
CA TRP A 417 1.22 -11.60 0.86
C TRP A 417 2.03 -10.46 0.21
N HIS A 418 3.15 -10.02 0.82
CA HIS A 418 4.06 -9.05 0.22
C HIS A 418 4.68 -9.57 -1.09
N ALA A 419 5.13 -10.82 -1.13
CA ALA A 419 5.70 -11.43 -2.32
C ALA A 419 4.68 -11.45 -3.47
N THR A 420 3.41 -11.78 -3.16
CA THR A 420 2.31 -11.82 -4.12
C THR A 420 1.97 -10.43 -4.66
N ILE A 421 1.90 -9.41 -3.80
CA ILE A 421 1.67 -8.02 -4.21
C ILE A 421 2.79 -7.54 -5.14
N LEU A 422 4.05 -7.75 -4.76
CA LEU A 422 5.19 -7.36 -5.59
C LEU A 422 5.17 -8.11 -6.94
N HIS A 423 4.81 -9.39 -6.95
CA HIS A 423 4.66 -10.16 -8.17
C HIS A 423 3.58 -9.60 -9.10
N LEU A 424 2.41 -9.24 -8.59
CA LEU A 424 1.36 -8.59 -9.38
C LEU A 424 1.83 -7.28 -10.03
N LEU A 425 2.72 -6.54 -9.34
CA LEU A 425 3.39 -5.34 -9.87
C LEU A 425 4.53 -5.65 -10.87
N GLY A 426 4.78 -6.91 -11.19
CA GLY A 426 5.89 -7.32 -12.07
C GLY A 426 7.26 -7.27 -11.41
N LEU A 427 7.32 -7.24 -10.07
CA LEU A 427 8.55 -7.18 -9.31
C LEU A 427 8.90 -8.53 -8.70
N ASN A 428 10.10 -9.03 -9.00
CA ASN A 428 10.63 -10.19 -8.30
C ASN A 428 11.09 -9.78 -6.90
N HIS A 429 10.36 -10.22 -5.88
CA HIS A 429 10.64 -9.85 -4.48
C HIS A 429 12.02 -10.32 -3.99
N LYS A 430 12.66 -11.29 -4.67
CA LYS A 430 14.02 -11.78 -4.34
C LYS A 430 15.11 -10.94 -4.99
N GLU A 431 14.84 -10.33 -6.13
CA GLU A 431 15.77 -9.49 -6.89
C GLU A 431 15.63 -8.01 -6.54
N LEU A 432 14.46 -7.60 -6.03
CA LEU A 432 14.22 -6.23 -5.57
C LEU A 432 14.95 -6.00 -4.24
N THR A 433 16.25 -5.72 -4.33
CA THR A 433 17.14 -5.53 -3.19
C THR A 433 17.70 -4.11 -3.14
N TYR A 434 18.10 -3.71 -1.94
CA TYR A 434 18.85 -2.49 -1.69
C TYR A 434 20.02 -2.79 -0.74
N GLN A 435 21.24 -2.44 -1.16
CA GLN A 435 22.42 -2.65 -0.35
C GLN A 435 22.53 -1.55 0.72
N TYR A 436 22.54 -1.96 1.96
CA TYR A 436 22.71 -1.06 3.10
C TYR A 436 23.54 -1.74 4.19
N ALA A 437 24.52 -1.01 4.74
CA ALA A 437 25.42 -1.50 5.81
C ALA A 437 26.01 -2.90 5.52
N GLY A 438 26.42 -3.14 4.28
CA GLY A 438 27.08 -4.39 3.85
C GLY A 438 26.16 -5.59 3.61
N ARG A 439 24.83 -5.41 3.65
CA ARG A 439 23.85 -6.43 3.36
C ARG A 439 22.84 -5.98 2.31
N ASP A 440 22.39 -6.90 1.45
CA ASP A 440 21.25 -6.69 0.56
C ASP A 440 19.95 -6.94 1.31
N PHE A 441 19.13 -5.90 1.42
CA PHE A 441 17.81 -5.95 2.04
C PHE A 441 16.72 -6.04 1.01
N ARG A 442 15.63 -6.73 1.34
CA ARG A 442 14.39 -6.80 0.58
C ARG A 442 13.19 -6.78 1.53
N LEU A 443 12.00 -6.44 1.03
CA LEU A 443 10.77 -6.35 1.83
C LEU A 443 10.44 -7.66 2.56
N THR A 444 10.60 -8.79 1.87
CA THR A 444 10.25 -10.12 2.37
C THR A 444 11.36 -10.77 3.22
N ASP A 445 12.46 -10.07 3.47
CA ASP A 445 13.67 -10.60 4.11
C ASP A 445 14.11 -11.93 3.48
N VAL A 446 14.22 -13.02 4.24
CA VAL A 446 14.59 -14.36 3.74
C VAL A 446 13.38 -15.21 3.35
N HIS A 447 12.15 -14.68 3.54
CA HIS A 447 10.88 -15.36 3.38
C HIS A 447 10.16 -14.96 2.08
N GLY A 448 8.92 -15.36 1.97
CA GLY A 448 7.98 -14.98 0.91
C GLY A 448 7.85 -16.03 -0.19
N ILE A 449 6.64 -16.53 -0.32
CA ILE A 449 6.20 -17.42 -1.40
C ILE A 449 5.06 -16.71 -2.11
N VAL A 450 5.14 -16.62 -3.44
CA VAL A 450 4.05 -16.04 -4.23
C VAL A 450 2.87 -17.01 -4.25
N ALA A 451 1.69 -16.55 -3.81
CA ALA A 451 0.45 -17.31 -3.85
C ALA A 451 -0.08 -17.35 -5.30
N GLN A 452 0.47 -18.25 -6.12
CA GLN A 452 0.18 -18.34 -7.56
C GLN A 452 -1.31 -18.58 -7.85
N ASP A 453 -2.01 -19.28 -6.97
CA ASP A 453 -3.43 -19.62 -7.15
C ASP A 453 -4.36 -18.40 -7.11
N ILE A 454 -3.90 -17.29 -6.54
CA ILE A 454 -4.63 -16.01 -6.50
C ILE A 454 -4.55 -15.30 -7.87
N ILE A 455 -3.53 -15.55 -8.66
CA ILE A 455 -3.22 -14.81 -9.90
C ILE A 455 -4.08 -15.32 -11.06
N ALA A 456 -4.70 -14.38 -11.82
CA ALA A 456 -5.51 -14.68 -12.99
C ALA A 456 -4.69 -14.96 -14.26
#